data_5d4b83921018672a437f45eb62e6c04e
#
_entry.id   5d4b83921018672a437f45eb62e6c04e
#
_cell.length_a   1.000
_cell.length_b   1.000
_cell.length_c   1.000
_cell.angle_alpha   90.00
_cell.angle_beta   90.00
_cell.angle_gamma   90.00
#
_symmetry.space_group_name_H-M   'P 1'
#
loop_
_entity.id
_entity.type
_entity.pdbx_description
1 polymer ?
#
loop_
_entity_poly.entity_id
_entity_poly.type
_entity_poly.pdbx_seq_one_letter_code
_entity_poly.pdbx_strand_id
1 'polypeptide(L)'
;KVEEARARVAEILKEKGLLVKVESISSTIGTCWRCHTPVEILPKKQWFVKSTELSQKVLEEARKVRWIPDYMYKRLENWVQSLDWDWVISRQRLFATPIPVYYCSNCGAELVVGEEHLPIDPRFDPPPFEKCPKCGSRELVGERDVMDTWMDSSITAAVHAGWPDRLDERLFPADLQPNGYDIIRTWDYYLILRGVALFGVSQFKEALINGMVRGTDGRMMHKSYGNYVAAREVLEKYGADSFRLWIALAAATGQDVRFSWEGVDYAHRFLVKVWNAARLAEAYLREFTPARALSGLKPVDHWILRELASTVSRVTKHLEEYNFQGAAQELVEFAWHKLCDHYLEAIKYRLSANDPAAREVLYAVLLQLLQMLSVFAPHISEEIYHTIYRDKEGLDSITLSRWPEPVSYSEQEAKVGELAVATIAEARRAKHDSRIPLGARIKAVHLYSSEFAALLRSVTEDIKGTLRAEQVVIHEEGEGERVVPEFPSVSLTIEP
;
A
#
# COMPACT_ATOMS: atom_id res chain seq x y z
N LYS A 1 48.56 1.79 8.43
CA LYS A 1 47.23 1.91 9.08
C LYS A 1 47.32 2.92 10.21
N VAL A 2 46.18 3.50 10.67
CA VAL A 2 46.18 4.58 11.68
C VAL A 2 46.86 4.16 12.99
N GLU A 3 46.60 2.95 13.48
CA GLU A 3 47.21 2.44 14.70
C GLU A 3 48.75 2.31 14.56
N GLU A 4 49.24 1.79 13.43
CA GLU A 4 50.67 1.72 13.12
C GLU A 4 51.28 3.11 13.01
N ALA A 5 50.57 4.07 12.40
CA ALA A 5 51.01 5.46 12.32
C ALA A 5 51.13 6.13 13.70
N ARG A 6 50.13 5.92 14.57
CA ARG A 6 50.15 6.43 15.96
C ARG A 6 51.34 5.89 16.74
N ALA A 7 51.59 4.58 16.67
CA ALA A 7 52.75 3.97 17.32
C ALA A 7 54.06 4.57 16.78
N ARG A 8 54.17 4.70 15.44
CA ARG A 8 55.37 5.23 14.80
C ARG A 8 55.61 6.71 15.12
N VAL A 9 54.58 7.52 15.21
CA VAL A 9 54.68 8.92 15.64
C VAL A 9 55.17 9.02 17.08
N ALA A 10 54.70 8.19 18.00
CA ALA A 10 55.15 8.16 19.38
C ALA A 10 56.63 7.76 19.49
N GLU A 11 57.08 6.76 18.70
CA GLU A 11 58.51 6.37 18.62
C GLU A 11 59.38 7.52 18.13
N ILE A 12 59.00 8.17 17.01
CA ILE A 12 59.77 9.31 16.45
C ILE A 12 59.85 10.46 17.44
N LEU A 13 58.78 10.77 18.16
CA LEU A 13 58.80 11.81 19.19
C LEU A 13 59.72 11.44 20.36
N LYS A 14 59.72 10.16 20.74
CA LYS A 14 60.65 9.64 21.78
C LYS A 14 62.11 9.73 21.35
N GLU A 15 62.41 9.28 20.13
CA GLU A 15 63.74 9.36 19.53
C GLU A 15 64.28 10.80 19.47
N LYS A 16 63.41 11.76 19.22
CA LYS A 16 63.75 13.19 19.17
C LYS A 16 63.75 13.89 20.52
N GLY A 17 63.45 13.21 21.63
CA GLY A 17 63.33 13.79 22.97
C GLY A 17 62.14 14.74 23.12
N LEU A 18 61.16 14.69 22.27
CA LEU A 18 59.97 15.56 22.23
C LEU A 18 58.75 14.93 22.88
N LEU A 19 58.77 13.64 23.23
CA LEU A 19 57.71 12.95 23.89
C LEU A 19 57.67 13.27 25.37
N VAL A 20 56.66 14.04 25.82
CA VAL A 20 56.53 14.44 27.23
C VAL A 20 55.74 13.40 28.03
N LYS A 21 54.65 12.87 27.49
CA LYS A 21 53.78 11.91 28.19
C LYS A 21 52.94 11.13 27.19
N VAL A 22 52.58 9.89 27.55
CA VAL A 22 51.60 9.06 26.86
C VAL A 22 50.50 8.74 27.85
N GLU A 23 49.25 9.05 27.47
CA GLU A 23 48.08 8.74 28.28
C GLU A 23 47.05 7.98 27.43
N SER A 24 46.34 7.04 28.06
CA SER A 24 45.21 6.38 27.44
C SER A 24 43.98 7.27 27.57
N ILE A 25 43.34 7.56 26.46
CA ILE A 25 42.09 8.30 26.43
C ILE A 25 40.98 7.43 25.83
N SER A 26 39.74 7.63 26.27
CA SER A 26 38.56 7.05 25.65
C SER A 26 37.86 8.12 24.84
N SER A 27 37.57 7.83 23.57
CA SER A 27 36.87 8.76 22.70
C SER A 27 35.86 8.01 21.84
N THR A 28 34.73 8.68 21.50
CA THR A 28 33.75 8.17 20.55
C THR A 28 34.23 8.46 19.14
N ILE A 29 34.39 7.44 18.32
CA ILE A 29 34.78 7.56 16.92
C ILE A 29 33.63 7.09 16.01
N GLY A 30 33.44 7.76 14.87
CA GLY A 30 32.54 7.31 13.82
C GLY A 30 33.01 5.99 13.20
N THR A 31 32.11 5.06 13.00
CA THR A 31 32.40 3.80 12.32
C THR A 31 31.50 3.62 11.10
N CYS A 32 31.98 2.88 10.11
CA CYS A 32 31.15 2.48 8.97
C CYS A 32 29.95 1.65 9.47
N TRP A 33 28.76 2.08 9.16
CA TRP A 33 27.52 1.40 9.58
C TRP A 33 27.42 -0.06 9.10
N ARG A 34 28.15 -0.41 8.04
CA ARG A 34 28.11 -1.74 7.44
C ARG A 34 29.18 -2.70 7.99
N CYS A 35 30.45 -2.24 8.08
CA CYS A 35 31.57 -3.09 8.46
C CYS A 35 32.20 -2.71 9.82
N HIS A 36 31.67 -1.69 10.48
CA HIS A 36 32.12 -1.18 11.78
C HIS A 36 33.59 -0.74 11.84
N THR A 37 34.25 -0.60 10.69
CA THR A 37 35.62 -0.05 10.62
C THR A 37 35.56 1.44 10.97
N PRO A 38 36.54 1.94 11.80
CA PRO A 38 36.66 3.37 12.06
C PRO A 38 36.77 4.19 10.78
N VAL A 39 36.03 5.31 10.72
CA VAL A 39 36.02 6.22 9.58
C VAL A 39 37.18 7.21 9.75
N GLU A 40 37.95 7.43 8.70
CA GLU A 40 39.04 8.39 8.61
C GLU A 40 38.63 9.54 7.67
N ILE A 41 39.00 10.77 8.06
CA ILE A 41 38.76 11.97 7.24
C ILE A 41 40.02 12.21 6.43
N LEU A 42 39.92 12.12 5.10
CA LEU A 42 41.02 12.34 4.18
C LEU A 42 40.65 13.52 3.22
N PRO A 43 41.58 14.48 3.02
CA PRO A 43 41.35 15.52 2.01
C PRO A 43 41.41 14.89 0.61
N LYS A 44 40.35 15.10 -0.17
CA LYS A 44 40.29 14.61 -1.54
C LYS A 44 39.57 15.65 -2.43
N LYS A 45 40.06 15.84 -3.66
CA LYS A 45 39.41 16.64 -4.66
C LYS A 45 38.10 15.91 -5.07
N GLN A 46 36.97 16.59 -5.06
CA GLN A 46 35.64 16.02 -5.33
C GLN A 46 34.84 16.99 -6.21
N TRP A 47 33.90 16.43 -6.95
CA TRP A 47 32.86 17.19 -7.62
C TRP A 47 31.67 17.44 -6.69
N PHE A 48 31.16 18.68 -6.72
CA PHE A 48 30.03 19.11 -5.89
C PHE A 48 28.96 19.77 -6.75
N VAL A 49 27.69 19.53 -6.42
CA VAL A 49 26.58 20.37 -6.83
C VAL A 49 26.37 21.42 -5.74
N LYS A 50 26.29 22.70 -6.12
CA LYS A 50 26.05 23.83 -5.20
C LYS A 50 24.61 23.81 -4.66
N SER A 51 24.31 22.80 -3.86
CA SER A 51 22.96 22.52 -3.36
C SER A 51 22.53 23.50 -2.27
N THR A 52 23.48 24.01 -1.48
CA THR A 52 23.19 24.97 -0.39
C THR A 52 22.64 26.30 -0.92
N GLU A 53 23.09 26.75 -2.10
CA GLU A 53 22.58 27.98 -2.74
C GLU A 53 21.09 27.84 -3.14
N LEU A 54 20.59 26.62 -3.33
CA LEU A 54 19.22 26.33 -3.74
C LEU A 54 18.30 25.98 -2.56
N SER A 55 18.82 25.86 -1.34
CA SER A 55 18.08 25.36 -0.17
C SER A 55 16.74 26.09 0.08
N GLN A 56 16.74 27.43 -0.04
CA GLN A 56 15.54 28.22 0.12
C GLN A 56 14.46 27.91 -0.94
N LYS A 57 14.86 27.79 -2.20
CA LYS A 57 13.97 27.46 -3.32
C LYS A 57 13.45 26.04 -3.20
N VAL A 58 14.29 25.09 -2.74
CA VAL A 58 13.87 23.71 -2.47
C VAL A 58 12.79 23.68 -1.42
N LEU A 59 12.93 24.43 -0.32
CA LEU A 59 11.89 24.50 0.72
C LEU A 59 10.59 25.17 0.23
N GLU A 60 10.70 26.18 -0.61
CA GLU A 60 9.52 26.84 -1.22
C GLU A 60 8.74 25.87 -2.12
N GLU A 61 9.42 25.10 -2.95
CA GLU A 61 8.79 24.10 -3.81
C GLU A 61 8.27 22.90 -3.01
N ALA A 62 9.02 22.43 -2.02
CA ALA A 62 8.60 21.32 -1.14
C ALA A 62 7.32 21.62 -0.33
N ARG A 63 7.06 22.91 -0.01
CA ARG A 63 5.81 23.34 0.66
C ARG A 63 4.59 23.27 -0.25
N LYS A 64 4.77 23.33 -1.56
CA LYS A 64 3.69 23.20 -2.55
C LYS A 64 3.29 21.74 -2.78
N VAL A 65 4.19 20.81 -2.47
CA VAL A 65 3.92 19.37 -2.57
C VAL A 65 2.95 18.96 -1.46
N ARG A 66 1.93 18.17 -1.79
CA ARG A 66 1.05 17.51 -0.83
C ARG A 66 1.76 16.32 -0.22
N TRP A 67 2.18 16.41 1.04
CA TRP A 67 2.82 15.30 1.76
C TRP A 67 1.77 14.42 2.43
N ILE A 68 1.90 13.11 2.27
CA ILE A 68 1.00 12.12 2.83
C ILE A 68 1.80 11.07 3.60
N PRO A 69 1.72 11.04 4.95
CA PRO A 69 1.05 12.03 5.81
C PRO A 69 1.81 13.37 5.87
N ASP A 70 1.12 14.44 6.18
CA ASP A 70 1.60 15.82 6.12
C ASP A 70 2.85 16.10 6.98
N TYR A 71 2.94 15.45 8.15
CA TYR A 71 4.10 15.59 9.05
C TYR A 71 5.43 15.13 8.44
N MET A 72 5.40 14.36 7.36
CA MET A 72 6.63 13.90 6.69
C MET A 72 7.40 15.03 6.01
N TYR A 73 6.73 16.13 5.65
CA TYR A 73 7.40 17.35 5.21
C TYR A 73 8.46 17.83 6.22
N LYS A 74 8.21 17.71 7.53
CA LYS A 74 9.16 18.12 8.57
C LYS A 74 10.50 17.39 8.51
N ARG A 75 10.51 16.14 8.03
CA ARG A 75 11.76 15.39 7.83
C ARG A 75 12.64 16.00 6.75
N LEU A 76 12.02 16.47 5.66
CA LEU A 76 12.73 17.18 4.59
C LEU A 76 13.16 18.56 5.07
N GLU A 77 12.26 19.33 5.66
CA GLU A 77 12.56 20.68 6.14
C GLU A 77 13.74 20.70 7.13
N ASN A 78 13.70 19.85 8.15
CA ASN A 78 14.80 19.74 9.11
C ASN A 78 16.13 19.33 8.45
N TRP A 79 16.07 18.44 7.46
CA TRP A 79 17.25 18.01 6.70
C TRP A 79 17.86 19.17 5.92
N VAL A 80 17.06 19.88 5.11
CA VAL A 80 17.51 20.98 4.28
C VAL A 80 18.08 22.12 5.15
N GLN A 81 17.44 22.42 6.29
CA GLN A 81 17.92 23.43 7.23
C GLN A 81 19.23 23.06 7.95
N SER A 82 19.53 21.77 8.04
CA SER A 82 20.76 21.28 8.66
C SER A 82 21.94 21.16 7.69
N LEU A 83 21.73 21.40 6.39
CA LEU A 83 22.79 21.29 5.39
C LEU A 83 23.72 22.52 5.47
N ASP A 84 25.00 22.26 5.75
CA ASP A 84 26.09 23.24 5.82
C ASP A 84 27.18 23.01 4.75
N TRP A 85 27.00 21.97 3.90
CA TRP A 85 27.89 21.69 2.76
C TRP A 85 27.08 21.28 1.52
N ASP A 86 27.74 21.43 0.36
CA ASP A 86 27.18 21.08 -0.91
C ASP A 86 27.15 19.56 -1.17
N TRP A 87 26.32 19.12 -2.11
CA TRP A 87 26.22 17.71 -2.45
C TRP A 87 27.45 17.20 -3.19
N VAL A 88 28.22 16.30 -2.56
CA VAL A 88 29.34 15.59 -3.17
C VAL A 88 28.80 14.55 -4.15
N ILE A 89 29.03 14.74 -5.44
CA ILE A 89 28.51 13.83 -6.48
C ILE A 89 29.54 12.83 -7.00
N SER A 90 30.84 13.03 -6.81
CA SER A 90 31.84 12.10 -7.29
C SER A 90 32.03 10.88 -6.38
N ARG A 91 32.23 9.71 -7.01
CA ARG A 91 32.43 8.42 -6.35
C ARG A 91 33.59 7.67 -7.00
N GLN A 92 34.40 7.00 -6.17
CA GLN A 92 35.54 6.17 -6.58
C GLN A 92 35.06 4.74 -6.71
N ARG A 93 34.25 4.49 -7.75
CA ARG A 93 33.68 3.15 -8.04
C ARG A 93 33.92 2.80 -9.50
N LEU A 94 33.89 1.51 -9.79
CA LEU A 94 34.01 1.02 -11.16
C LEU A 94 32.73 1.27 -11.96
N PHE A 95 31.58 1.06 -11.35
CA PHE A 95 30.28 1.14 -11.98
C PHE A 95 29.46 2.32 -11.43
N ALA A 96 29.11 3.23 -12.27
CA ALA A 96 28.07 4.28 -12.19
C ALA A 96 28.20 5.18 -13.43
N THR A 97 27.32 6.18 -13.59
CA THR A 97 27.36 7.15 -14.69
C THR A 97 28.68 7.94 -14.67
N PRO A 98 29.46 7.95 -15.76
CA PRO A 98 30.72 8.69 -15.84
C PRO A 98 30.52 10.20 -15.73
N ILE A 99 31.51 10.91 -15.20
CA ILE A 99 31.57 12.38 -15.21
C ILE A 99 32.25 12.82 -16.51
N PRO A 100 31.58 13.50 -17.44
CA PRO A 100 32.08 13.78 -18.78
C PRO A 100 33.08 14.95 -18.81
N VAL A 101 34.22 14.77 -18.16
CA VAL A 101 35.25 15.80 -18.02
C VAL A 101 36.62 15.25 -18.33
N TYR A 102 37.45 16.03 -19.02
CA TYR A 102 38.88 15.82 -19.24
C TYR A 102 39.71 16.91 -18.59
N TYR A 103 40.90 16.61 -18.21
CA TYR A 103 41.86 17.55 -17.61
C TYR A 103 43.08 17.70 -18.50
N CYS A 104 43.52 18.93 -18.67
CA CYS A 104 44.81 19.19 -19.32
C CYS A 104 45.96 18.91 -18.34
N SER A 105 46.83 17.94 -18.66
CA SER A 105 47.97 17.59 -17.81
C SER A 105 49.01 18.75 -17.67
N ASN A 106 49.05 19.66 -18.65
CA ASN A 106 50.01 20.77 -18.65
C ASN A 106 49.55 21.96 -17.80
N CYS A 107 48.28 22.39 -17.91
CA CYS A 107 47.81 23.61 -17.23
C CYS A 107 46.65 23.36 -16.22
N GLY A 108 46.24 22.12 -16.01
CA GLY A 108 45.16 21.76 -15.09
C GLY A 108 43.78 22.26 -15.51
N ALA A 109 43.58 22.71 -16.74
CA ALA A 109 42.26 23.15 -17.20
C ALA A 109 41.27 21.99 -17.22
N GLU A 110 40.07 22.24 -16.76
CA GLU A 110 38.92 21.33 -16.80
C GLU A 110 38.15 21.53 -18.09
N LEU A 111 37.95 20.48 -18.86
CA LEU A 111 37.30 20.48 -20.18
C LEU A 111 36.02 19.65 -20.08
N VAL A 112 34.88 20.31 -19.94
CA VAL A 112 33.57 19.66 -19.90
C VAL A 112 33.15 19.28 -21.31
N VAL A 113 32.72 18.03 -21.50
CA VAL A 113 32.28 17.53 -22.81
C VAL A 113 30.91 18.10 -23.15
N GLY A 114 30.72 18.56 -24.39
CA GLY A 114 29.43 19.04 -24.87
C GLY A 114 28.42 17.92 -25.10
N GLU A 115 27.14 18.27 -25.10
CA GLU A 115 26.00 17.32 -25.25
C GLU A 115 26.11 16.51 -26.55
N GLU A 116 26.65 17.09 -27.64
CA GLU A 116 26.83 16.45 -28.94
C GLU A 116 27.80 15.26 -28.93
N HIS A 117 28.58 15.12 -27.88
CA HIS A 117 29.53 14.01 -27.69
C HIS A 117 29.10 13.00 -26.63
N LEU A 118 27.89 13.16 -26.09
CA LEU A 118 27.35 12.21 -25.10
C LEU A 118 26.56 11.06 -25.77
N PRO A 119 26.59 9.85 -25.21
CA PRO A 119 27.30 9.44 -23.97
C PRO A 119 28.81 9.24 -24.19
N ILE A 120 29.62 9.58 -23.19
CA ILE A 120 31.06 9.35 -23.18
C ILE A 120 31.55 8.88 -21.80
N ASP A 121 32.49 7.95 -21.78
CA ASP A 121 33.17 7.53 -20.55
C ASP A 121 34.64 7.95 -20.59
N PRO A 122 35.02 9.05 -19.95
CA PRO A 122 36.40 9.56 -19.99
C PRO A 122 37.46 8.61 -19.46
N ARG A 123 37.07 7.56 -18.75
CA ARG A 123 37.99 6.53 -18.25
C ARG A 123 38.51 5.63 -19.38
N PHE A 124 37.76 5.49 -20.46
CA PHE A 124 38.01 4.54 -21.54
C PHE A 124 37.98 5.20 -22.94
N ASP A 125 37.19 6.24 -23.12
CA ASP A 125 37.01 6.91 -24.40
C ASP A 125 38.06 8.01 -24.61
N PRO A 126 38.51 8.24 -25.82
CA PRO A 126 39.39 9.37 -26.13
C PRO A 126 38.67 10.70 -25.98
N PRO A 127 39.41 11.80 -25.62
CA PRO A 127 38.83 13.11 -25.51
C PRO A 127 38.30 13.60 -26.87
N PRO A 128 37.12 14.23 -26.95
CA PRO A 128 36.61 14.81 -28.16
C PRO A 128 37.30 16.14 -28.53
N PHE A 129 38.33 16.51 -27.79
CA PHE A 129 39.12 17.74 -27.99
C PHE A 129 40.47 17.41 -28.61
N GLU A 130 40.88 18.07 -29.68
CA GLU A 130 42.20 17.90 -30.27
C GLU A 130 43.33 18.43 -29.37
N LYS A 131 43.07 19.53 -28.68
CA LYS A 131 44.02 20.21 -27.79
C LYS A 131 43.32 21.06 -26.74
N CYS A 132 44.02 21.33 -25.65
CA CYS A 132 43.55 22.22 -24.60
C CYS A 132 43.29 23.63 -25.14
N PRO A 133 42.10 24.21 -25.01
CA PRO A 133 41.81 25.56 -25.49
C PRO A 133 42.59 26.66 -24.73
N LYS A 134 43.05 26.34 -23.50
CA LYS A 134 43.78 27.30 -22.66
C LYS A 134 45.28 27.39 -22.95
N CYS A 135 45.95 26.27 -23.24
CA CYS A 135 47.41 26.24 -23.40
C CYS A 135 47.90 25.51 -24.66
N GLY A 136 47.01 24.95 -25.47
CA GLY A 136 47.37 24.25 -26.71
C GLY A 136 47.95 22.84 -26.53
N SER A 137 48.14 22.32 -25.31
CA SER A 137 48.62 20.97 -25.07
C SER A 137 47.64 19.91 -25.56
N ARG A 138 48.17 18.79 -26.06
CA ARG A 138 47.39 17.62 -26.48
C ARG A 138 47.30 16.53 -25.37
N GLU A 139 47.99 16.76 -24.28
CA GLU A 139 47.96 15.80 -23.14
C GLU A 139 46.73 16.04 -22.29
N LEU A 140 45.66 15.28 -22.59
CA LEU A 140 44.38 15.31 -21.88
C LEU A 140 44.14 14.00 -21.18
N VAL A 141 43.68 14.03 -19.94
CA VAL A 141 43.40 12.87 -19.10
C VAL A 141 41.95 12.94 -18.66
N GLY A 142 41.23 11.83 -18.84
CA GLY A 142 39.81 11.76 -18.43
C GLY A 142 39.61 11.66 -16.92
N GLU A 143 38.47 12.16 -16.47
CA GLU A 143 38.00 11.98 -15.09
C GLU A 143 37.85 10.49 -14.78
N ARG A 144 38.29 10.08 -13.60
CA ARG A 144 38.22 8.69 -13.14
C ARG A 144 37.08 8.42 -12.18
N ASP A 145 36.60 9.46 -11.52
CA ASP A 145 35.45 9.34 -10.63
C ASP A 145 34.17 9.22 -11.46
N VAL A 146 33.17 8.58 -10.89
CA VAL A 146 31.84 8.45 -11.48
C VAL A 146 30.82 9.20 -10.61
N MET A 147 29.62 9.42 -11.12
CA MET A 147 28.59 10.12 -10.37
C MET A 147 28.01 9.27 -9.25
N ASP A 148 27.54 9.91 -8.20
CA ASP A 148 26.61 9.36 -7.22
C ASP A 148 25.37 8.85 -7.95
N THR A 149 24.93 7.62 -7.63
CA THR A 149 23.75 7.01 -8.27
C THR A 149 22.45 7.77 -7.99
N TRP A 150 22.43 8.62 -6.96
CA TRP A 150 21.32 9.57 -6.75
C TRP A 150 21.22 10.62 -7.87
N MET A 151 22.29 10.88 -8.61
CA MET A 151 22.23 11.70 -9.82
C MET A 151 21.35 11.07 -10.89
N ASP A 152 21.39 9.75 -11.04
CA ASP A 152 20.58 9.02 -12.02
C ASP A 152 19.11 9.07 -11.64
N SER A 153 18.79 8.66 -10.40
CA SER A 153 17.40 8.54 -9.92
C SER A 153 16.71 9.88 -9.64
N SER A 154 17.46 10.94 -9.41
CA SER A 154 16.89 12.26 -9.08
C SER A 154 16.35 13.06 -10.28
N ILE A 155 16.28 12.45 -11.47
CA ILE A 155 15.70 13.02 -12.68
C ILE A 155 14.62 12.13 -13.31
N THR A 156 14.27 11.04 -12.64
CA THR A 156 13.41 10.00 -13.20
C THR A 156 12.03 10.49 -13.60
N ALA A 157 11.42 11.42 -12.88
CA ALA A 157 10.10 11.95 -13.24
C ALA A 157 10.14 12.72 -14.58
N ALA A 158 11.18 13.53 -14.80
CA ALA A 158 11.35 14.23 -16.06
C ALA A 158 11.67 13.26 -17.22
N VAL A 159 12.54 12.27 -17.00
CA VAL A 159 12.84 11.21 -17.99
C VAL A 159 11.58 10.44 -18.36
N HIS A 160 10.75 10.10 -17.38
CA HIS A 160 9.47 9.43 -17.61
C HIS A 160 8.51 10.27 -18.48
N ALA A 161 8.59 11.58 -18.35
CA ALA A 161 7.85 12.54 -19.18
C ALA A 161 8.52 12.86 -20.54
N GLY A 162 9.62 12.17 -20.89
CA GLY A 162 10.29 12.25 -22.20
C GLY A 162 11.48 13.20 -22.27
N TRP A 163 11.91 13.83 -21.15
CA TRP A 163 13.14 14.65 -21.13
C TRP A 163 14.39 13.78 -21.41
N PRO A 164 15.45 14.24 -22.12
CA PRO A 164 15.67 15.62 -22.58
C PRO A 164 15.03 15.96 -23.94
N ASP A 165 14.61 14.97 -24.74
CA ASP A 165 14.19 15.22 -26.12
C ASP A 165 12.88 16.02 -26.19
N ARG A 166 11.93 15.68 -25.34
CA ARG A 166 10.62 16.32 -25.22
C ARG A 166 10.04 16.13 -23.84
N LEU A 167 9.75 17.22 -23.14
CA LEU A 167 9.03 17.16 -21.87
C LEU A 167 7.51 17.22 -22.12
N ASP A 168 6.78 16.16 -21.80
CA ASP A 168 5.32 16.14 -21.88
C ASP A 168 4.73 16.76 -20.61
N GLU A 169 4.14 17.94 -20.76
CA GLU A 169 3.54 18.71 -19.65
C GLU A 169 2.35 18.00 -18.97
N ARG A 170 1.76 16.99 -19.61
CA ARG A 170 0.69 16.18 -18.99
C ARG A 170 1.25 15.20 -17.97
N LEU A 171 2.52 14.80 -18.09
CA LEU A 171 3.22 13.83 -17.25
C LEU A 171 4.21 14.49 -16.28
N PHE A 172 4.50 15.78 -16.46
CA PHE A 172 5.45 16.52 -15.64
C PHE A 172 4.86 17.84 -15.12
N PRO A 173 4.94 18.10 -13.81
CA PRO A 173 5.43 17.23 -12.73
C PRO A 173 4.59 15.97 -12.55
N ALA A 174 5.21 14.86 -12.11
CA ALA A 174 4.50 13.62 -11.81
C ALA A 174 3.40 13.86 -10.76
N ASP A 175 2.26 13.17 -10.89
CA ASP A 175 1.16 13.36 -9.93
C ASP A 175 1.50 12.79 -8.57
N LEU A 176 2.19 11.64 -8.51
CA LEU A 176 2.48 10.93 -7.25
C LEU A 176 3.91 10.40 -7.21
N GLN A 177 4.60 10.63 -6.08
CA GLN A 177 5.91 10.10 -5.72
C GLN A 177 5.76 9.20 -4.49
N PRO A 178 5.67 7.84 -4.63
CA PRO A 178 5.58 6.93 -3.51
C PRO A 178 6.95 6.41 -3.08
N ASN A 179 7.29 6.54 -1.79
CA ASN A 179 8.51 5.95 -1.22
C ASN A 179 8.47 5.81 0.30
N GLY A 180 9.46 5.11 0.86
CA GLY A 180 9.66 5.02 2.31
C GLY A 180 10.28 6.28 2.89
N TYR A 181 10.00 6.55 4.16
CA TYR A 181 10.51 7.74 4.84
C TYR A 181 12.06 7.76 4.96
N ASP A 182 12.71 6.65 4.76
CA ASP A 182 14.17 6.51 4.86
C ASP A 182 14.93 7.24 3.75
N ILE A 183 14.27 7.46 2.61
CA ILE A 183 14.85 8.14 1.44
C ILE A 183 14.30 9.55 1.18
N ILE A 184 13.56 10.14 2.10
CA ILE A 184 13.14 11.55 2.01
C ILE A 184 14.35 12.49 1.93
N ARG A 185 15.40 12.21 2.72
CA ARG A 185 16.62 13.04 2.81
C ARG A 185 17.56 12.86 1.62
N THR A 186 17.31 11.86 0.80
CA THR A 186 18.10 11.56 -0.40
C THR A 186 17.22 11.70 -1.63
N TRP A 187 16.39 10.74 -1.96
CA TRP A 187 15.66 10.72 -3.23
C TRP A 187 14.67 11.89 -3.37
N ASP A 188 13.76 12.11 -2.42
CA ASP A 188 12.79 13.22 -2.52
C ASP A 188 13.50 14.57 -2.53
N TYR A 189 14.52 14.73 -1.66
CA TYR A 189 15.34 15.95 -1.64
C TYR A 189 16.02 16.21 -2.99
N TYR A 190 16.69 15.21 -3.56
CA TYR A 190 17.40 15.36 -4.81
C TYR A 190 16.45 15.52 -6.02
N LEU A 191 15.28 14.89 -6.01
CA LEU A 191 14.24 15.13 -7.02
C LEU A 191 13.80 16.60 -7.02
N ILE A 192 13.50 17.15 -5.83
CA ILE A 192 13.10 18.57 -5.71
C ILE A 192 14.27 19.49 -6.06
N LEU A 193 15.48 19.22 -5.56
CA LEU A 193 16.68 20.00 -5.86
C LEU A 193 16.93 20.11 -7.35
N ARG A 194 16.91 18.99 -8.06
CA ARG A 194 17.13 18.96 -9.51
C ARG A 194 15.95 19.53 -10.29
N GLY A 195 14.73 19.33 -9.82
CA GLY A 195 13.54 19.97 -10.37
C GLY A 195 13.66 21.48 -10.32
N VAL A 196 14.05 22.04 -9.17
CA VAL A 196 14.30 23.48 -8.97
C VAL A 196 15.44 23.97 -9.87
N ALA A 197 16.55 23.21 -9.94
CA ALA A 197 17.72 23.62 -10.71
C ALA A 197 17.51 23.62 -12.22
N LEU A 198 16.74 22.66 -12.75
CA LEU A 198 16.56 22.44 -14.18
C LEU A 198 15.26 23.04 -14.73
N PHE A 199 14.19 23.00 -13.95
CA PHE A 199 12.84 23.34 -14.40
C PHE A 199 12.20 24.45 -13.58
N GLY A 200 12.79 24.86 -12.44
CA GLY A 200 12.24 25.87 -11.54
C GLY A 200 11.08 25.39 -10.65
N VAL A 201 10.73 24.09 -10.70
CA VAL A 201 9.62 23.49 -9.96
C VAL A 201 10.01 22.14 -9.37
N SER A 202 9.21 21.63 -8.39
CA SER A 202 9.31 20.24 -7.94
C SER A 202 8.97 19.28 -9.10
N GLN A 203 9.60 18.12 -9.14
CA GLN A 203 9.31 17.09 -10.14
C GLN A 203 8.04 16.26 -9.83
N PHE A 204 7.40 16.47 -8.70
CA PHE A 204 6.16 15.77 -8.31
C PHE A 204 5.23 16.69 -7.51
N LYS A 205 3.93 16.39 -7.57
CA LYS A 205 2.85 17.15 -6.91
C LYS A 205 2.50 16.61 -5.53
N GLU A 206 2.50 15.28 -5.38
CA GLU A 206 2.18 14.59 -4.14
C GLU A 206 3.28 13.62 -3.76
N ALA A 207 3.61 13.52 -2.47
CA ALA A 207 4.56 12.57 -1.89
C ALA A 207 3.82 11.61 -0.95
N LEU A 208 3.71 10.34 -1.35
CA LEU A 208 3.10 9.30 -0.54
C LEU A 208 4.20 8.54 0.21
N ILE A 209 4.32 8.81 1.49
CA ILE A 209 5.40 8.28 2.32
C ILE A 209 4.90 7.11 3.17
N ASN A 210 5.46 5.94 2.93
CA ASN A 210 5.18 4.75 3.74
C ASN A 210 6.24 4.52 4.82
N GLY A 211 5.84 3.76 5.85
CA GLY A 211 6.75 3.24 6.86
C GLY A 211 7.53 2.01 6.39
N MET A 212 8.27 1.41 7.31
CA MET A 212 9.12 0.25 7.07
C MET A 212 8.53 -1.01 7.70
N VAL A 213 8.73 -2.15 7.05
CA VAL A 213 8.41 -3.45 7.64
C VAL A 213 9.58 -3.88 8.53
N ARG A 214 9.30 -4.02 9.82
CA ARG A 214 10.27 -4.47 10.83
C ARG A 214 10.20 -5.99 11.02
N GLY A 215 11.27 -6.58 11.52
CA GLY A 215 11.31 -7.99 11.87
C GLY A 215 10.28 -8.35 12.96
N THR A 216 10.09 -9.66 13.17
CA THR A 216 9.20 -10.18 14.23
C THR A 216 9.60 -9.74 15.64
N ASP A 217 10.86 -9.31 15.81
CA ASP A 217 11.42 -8.73 17.03
C ASP A 217 11.20 -7.20 17.16
N GLY A 218 10.58 -6.57 16.16
CA GLY A 218 10.31 -5.13 16.12
C GLY A 218 11.49 -4.25 15.68
N ARG A 219 12.68 -4.83 15.45
CA ARG A 219 13.85 -4.11 14.93
C ARG A 219 13.83 -4.05 13.40
N MET A 220 14.60 -3.14 12.81
CA MET A 220 14.81 -3.13 11.37
C MET A 220 15.37 -4.48 10.92
N MET A 221 14.83 -5.01 9.81
CA MET A 221 15.28 -6.29 9.27
C MET A 221 16.73 -6.20 8.78
N HIS A 222 17.56 -7.10 9.28
CA HIS A 222 18.94 -7.23 8.80
C HIS A 222 19.37 -8.70 8.83
N LYS A 223 19.98 -9.16 7.74
CA LYS A 223 20.40 -10.58 7.62
C LYS A 223 21.31 -11.03 8.78
N SER A 224 22.21 -10.15 9.25
CA SER A 224 23.13 -10.47 10.36
C SER A 224 22.43 -10.57 11.72
N TYR A 225 21.20 -10.05 11.87
CA TYR A 225 20.44 -10.14 13.11
C TYR A 225 19.52 -11.37 13.16
N GLY A 226 19.42 -12.12 12.04
CA GLY A 226 18.54 -13.30 11.98
C GLY A 226 17.05 -12.98 12.03
N ASN A 227 16.66 -11.70 11.93
CA ASN A 227 15.27 -11.23 11.96
C ASN A 227 14.72 -10.90 10.57
N TYR A 228 15.45 -11.26 9.52
CA TYR A 228 15.07 -11.01 8.14
C TYR A 228 14.04 -12.05 7.68
N VAL A 229 12.89 -11.58 7.23
CA VAL A 229 11.87 -12.40 6.57
C VAL A 229 11.93 -12.12 5.07
N ALA A 230 12.21 -13.15 4.28
CA ALA A 230 12.23 -13.01 2.83
C ALA A 230 10.81 -12.96 2.27
N ALA A 231 10.52 -11.99 1.41
CA ALA A 231 9.21 -11.91 0.75
C ALA A 231 8.87 -13.23 0.02
N ARG A 232 9.86 -13.88 -0.60
CA ARG A 232 9.68 -15.19 -1.26
C ARG A 232 9.09 -16.25 -0.33
N GLU A 233 9.55 -16.33 0.90
CA GLU A 233 9.06 -17.28 1.90
C GLU A 233 7.56 -17.06 2.18
N VAL A 234 7.15 -15.80 2.30
CA VAL A 234 5.75 -15.44 2.50
C VAL A 234 4.90 -15.78 1.28
N LEU A 235 5.42 -15.47 0.07
CA LEU A 235 4.74 -15.75 -1.20
C LEU A 235 4.56 -17.25 -1.44
N GLU A 236 5.56 -18.06 -1.16
CA GLU A 236 5.49 -19.53 -1.31
C GLU A 236 4.49 -20.16 -0.35
N LYS A 237 4.33 -19.60 0.85
CA LYS A 237 3.44 -20.14 1.88
C LYS A 237 1.99 -19.67 1.75
N TYR A 238 1.76 -18.41 1.40
CA TYR A 238 0.44 -17.79 1.48
C TYR A 238 -0.04 -17.14 0.17
N GLY A 239 0.83 -17.04 -0.83
CA GLY A 239 0.55 -16.33 -2.08
C GLY A 239 0.66 -14.80 -1.98
N ALA A 240 0.69 -14.16 -3.16
CA ALA A 240 0.90 -12.72 -3.26
C ALA A 240 -0.25 -11.89 -2.68
N ASP A 241 -1.49 -12.27 -2.95
CA ASP A 241 -2.67 -11.53 -2.49
C ASP A 241 -2.80 -11.49 -0.97
N SER A 242 -2.48 -12.60 -0.29
CA SER A 242 -2.50 -12.65 1.17
C SER A 242 -1.47 -11.70 1.78
N PHE A 243 -0.27 -11.63 1.19
CA PHE A 243 0.78 -10.73 1.64
C PHE A 243 0.45 -9.27 1.37
N ARG A 244 -0.06 -8.95 0.18
CA ARG A 244 -0.50 -7.60 -0.18
C ARG A 244 -1.61 -7.09 0.75
N LEU A 245 -2.64 -7.92 0.95
CA LEU A 245 -3.77 -7.57 1.81
C LEU A 245 -3.33 -7.40 3.27
N TRP A 246 -2.43 -8.27 3.77
CA TRP A 246 -1.89 -8.12 5.12
C TRP A 246 -1.16 -6.78 5.30
N ILE A 247 -0.29 -6.38 4.33
CA ILE A 247 0.40 -5.09 4.41
C ILE A 247 -0.60 -3.94 4.48
N ALA A 248 -1.64 -3.97 3.63
CA ALA A 248 -2.67 -2.94 3.64
C ALA A 248 -3.43 -2.88 4.98
N LEU A 249 -3.77 -4.04 5.57
CA LEU A 249 -4.48 -4.11 6.86
C LEU A 249 -3.62 -3.69 8.06
N ALA A 250 -2.31 -3.96 8.01
CA ALA A 250 -1.42 -3.81 9.15
C ALA A 250 -0.73 -2.43 9.22
N ALA A 251 -0.52 -1.78 8.07
CA ALA A 251 0.29 -0.58 7.95
C ALA A 251 -0.56 0.67 7.69
N ALA A 252 -0.73 1.51 8.69
CA ALA A 252 -1.19 2.87 8.46
C ALA A 252 -0.12 3.67 7.68
N THR A 253 -0.56 4.54 6.77
CA THR A 253 0.34 5.35 5.93
C THR A 253 1.35 6.11 6.79
N GLY A 254 2.63 5.99 6.46
CA GLY A 254 3.73 6.65 7.19
C GLY A 254 4.21 5.94 8.46
N GLN A 255 3.60 4.85 8.87
CA GLN A 255 3.95 4.13 10.10
C GLN A 255 4.66 2.82 9.80
N ASP A 256 5.60 2.46 10.68
CA ASP A 256 6.25 1.16 10.64
C ASP A 256 5.28 0.06 11.05
N VAL A 257 5.42 -1.10 10.42
CA VAL A 257 4.69 -2.30 10.79
C VAL A 257 5.65 -3.41 11.20
N ARG A 258 5.32 -4.10 12.29
CA ARG A 258 6.03 -5.32 12.69
C ARG A 258 5.48 -6.49 11.87
N PHE A 259 6.37 -7.26 11.23
CA PHE A 259 5.95 -8.46 10.50
C PHE A 259 5.24 -9.47 11.42
N SER A 260 4.12 -10.01 10.96
CA SER A 260 3.32 -11.01 11.69
C SER A 260 2.87 -12.13 10.75
N TRP A 261 3.27 -13.36 11.07
CA TRP A 261 2.79 -14.56 10.38
C TRP A 261 1.28 -14.76 10.59
N GLU A 262 0.78 -14.48 11.80
CA GLU A 262 -0.63 -14.57 12.15
C GLU A 262 -1.47 -13.54 11.37
N GLY A 263 -0.89 -12.36 11.15
CA GLY A 263 -1.53 -11.33 10.32
C GLY A 263 -1.66 -11.75 8.86
N VAL A 264 -0.62 -12.36 8.28
CA VAL A 264 -0.67 -12.91 6.92
C VAL A 264 -1.67 -14.07 6.83
N ASP A 265 -1.70 -14.96 7.83
CA ASP A 265 -2.66 -16.07 7.93
C ASP A 265 -4.10 -15.55 8.01
N TYR A 266 -4.35 -14.50 8.78
CA TYR A 266 -5.67 -13.85 8.83
C TYR A 266 -6.13 -13.35 7.44
N ALA A 267 -5.25 -12.64 6.73
CA ALA A 267 -5.54 -12.18 5.38
C ALA A 267 -5.78 -13.36 4.42
N HIS A 268 -5.00 -14.43 4.55
CA HIS A 268 -5.20 -15.65 3.76
C HIS A 268 -6.57 -16.29 4.02
N ARG A 269 -6.95 -16.47 5.29
CA ARG A 269 -8.27 -17.04 5.65
C ARG A 269 -9.43 -16.19 5.14
N PHE A 270 -9.28 -14.87 5.15
CA PHE A 270 -10.26 -13.97 4.53
C PHE A 270 -10.42 -14.25 3.03
N LEU A 271 -9.31 -14.32 2.29
CA LEU A 271 -9.36 -14.60 0.84
C LEU A 271 -9.92 -15.99 0.54
N VAL A 272 -9.62 -16.99 1.34
CA VAL A 272 -10.24 -18.33 1.25
C VAL A 272 -11.75 -18.24 1.45
N LYS A 273 -12.21 -17.40 2.37
CA LYS A 273 -13.66 -17.19 2.59
C LYS A 273 -14.33 -16.52 1.38
N VAL A 274 -13.69 -15.49 0.80
CA VAL A 274 -14.15 -14.85 -0.45
C VAL A 274 -14.21 -15.87 -1.61
N TRP A 275 -13.17 -16.70 -1.75
CA TRP A 275 -13.13 -17.77 -2.74
C TRP A 275 -14.30 -18.75 -2.60
N ASN A 276 -14.57 -19.21 -1.38
CA ASN A 276 -15.68 -20.13 -1.11
C ASN A 276 -17.06 -19.47 -1.36
N ALA A 277 -17.21 -18.18 -1.05
CA ALA A 277 -18.41 -17.43 -1.39
C ALA A 277 -18.60 -17.31 -2.92
N ALA A 278 -17.52 -17.05 -3.65
CA ALA A 278 -17.54 -17.01 -5.11
C ALA A 278 -17.87 -18.36 -5.74
N ARG A 279 -17.33 -19.47 -5.21
CA ARG A 279 -17.70 -20.83 -5.65
C ARG A 279 -19.17 -21.16 -5.41
N LEU A 280 -19.72 -20.71 -4.29
CA LEU A 280 -21.16 -20.81 -4.04
C LEU A 280 -21.96 -20.01 -5.07
N ALA A 281 -21.55 -18.75 -5.30
CA ALA A 281 -22.19 -17.86 -6.27
C ALA A 281 -22.12 -18.42 -7.69
N GLU A 282 -20.96 -18.97 -8.12
CA GLU A 282 -20.77 -19.57 -9.43
C GLU A 282 -21.83 -20.65 -9.74
N ALA A 283 -22.15 -21.49 -8.76
CA ALA A 283 -23.15 -22.55 -8.95
C ALA A 283 -24.55 -22.01 -9.36
N TYR A 284 -24.88 -20.77 -8.98
CA TYR A 284 -26.16 -20.14 -9.31
C TYR A 284 -26.07 -19.10 -10.42
N LEU A 285 -24.85 -18.58 -10.69
CA LEU A 285 -24.63 -17.51 -11.66
C LEU A 285 -24.05 -18.00 -12.99
N ARG A 286 -23.58 -19.24 -13.09
CA ARG A 286 -22.94 -19.76 -14.32
C ARG A 286 -23.80 -19.56 -15.56
N GLU A 287 -25.06 -20.00 -15.54
CA GLU A 287 -26.02 -19.89 -16.63
C GLU A 287 -26.96 -18.68 -16.50
N PHE A 288 -26.70 -17.82 -15.53
CA PHE A 288 -27.50 -16.64 -15.27
C PHE A 288 -27.13 -15.51 -16.23
N THR A 289 -28.12 -14.91 -16.85
CA THR A 289 -27.96 -13.71 -17.67
C THR A 289 -28.47 -12.51 -16.85
N PRO A 290 -27.62 -11.54 -16.47
CA PRO A 290 -28.04 -10.41 -15.67
C PRO A 290 -29.00 -9.52 -16.46
N ALA A 291 -30.14 -9.19 -15.85
CA ALA A 291 -31.11 -8.26 -16.42
C ALA A 291 -30.65 -6.81 -16.31
N ARG A 292 -29.63 -6.53 -15.48
CA ARG A 292 -29.11 -5.17 -15.17
C ARG A 292 -30.20 -4.22 -14.63
N ALA A 293 -31.28 -4.79 -14.12
CA ALA A 293 -32.38 -4.05 -13.50
C ALA A 293 -32.80 -4.78 -12.22
N LEU A 294 -32.69 -4.09 -11.12
CA LEU A 294 -33.10 -4.62 -9.81
C LEU A 294 -34.63 -4.46 -9.65
N SER A 295 -35.33 -5.57 -9.64
CA SER A 295 -36.78 -5.62 -9.44
C SER A 295 -37.20 -6.84 -8.62
N GLY A 296 -38.31 -6.75 -7.90
CA GLY A 296 -38.79 -7.83 -7.04
C GLY A 296 -37.93 -8.07 -5.83
N LEU A 297 -37.18 -7.07 -5.37
CA LEU A 297 -36.30 -7.14 -4.23
C LEU A 297 -37.07 -7.35 -2.94
N LYS A 298 -36.48 -8.16 -2.04
CA LYS A 298 -36.97 -8.33 -0.66
C LYS A 298 -36.22 -7.40 0.30
N PRO A 299 -36.73 -7.18 1.52
CA PRO A 299 -36.04 -6.34 2.51
C PRO A 299 -34.56 -6.68 2.75
N VAL A 300 -34.19 -7.95 2.80
CA VAL A 300 -32.79 -8.40 2.95
C VAL A 300 -31.91 -8.00 1.76
N ASP A 301 -32.48 -7.89 0.55
CA ASP A 301 -31.76 -7.43 -0.64
C ASP A 301 -31.46 -5.94 -0.53
N HIS A 302 -32.45 -5.15 -0.09
CA HIS A 302 -32.26 -3.70 0.15
C HIS A 302 -31.24 -3.44 1.25
N TRP A 303 -31.21 -4.27 2.29
CA TRP A 303 -30.21 -4.18 3.36
C TRP A 303 -28.79 -4.37 2.81
N ILE A 304 -28.52 -5.45 2.06
CA ILE A 304 -27.16 -5.66 1.54
C ILE A 304 -26.72 -4.60 0.53
N LEU A 305 -27.67 -4.09 -0.28
CA LEU A 305 -27.39 -3.00 -1.22
C LEU A 305 -27.07 -1.68 -0.48
N ARG A 306 -27.75 -1.39 0.65
CA ARG A 306 -27.39 -0.27 1.53
C ARG A 306 -25.98 -0.43 2.11
N GLU A 307 -25.67 -1.60 2.65
CA GLU A 307 -24.35 -1.91 3.19
C GLU A 307 -23.26 -1.78 2.10
N LEU A 308 -23.53 -2.28 0.89
CA LEU A 308 -22.63 -2.15 -0.25
C LEU A 308 -22.40 -0.68 -0.63
N ALA A 309 -23.49 0.09 -0.80
CA ALA A 309 -23.40 1.51 -1.17
C ALA A 309 -22.60 2.32 -0.15
N SER A 310 -22.81 2.05 1.14
CA SER A 310 -22.05 2.63 2.23
C SER A 310 -20.56 2.23 2.16
N THR A 311 -20.27 0.95 1.90
CA THR A 311 -18.91 0.43 1.75
C THR A 311 -18.19 1.05 0.56
N VAL A 312 -18.83 1.12 -0.62
CA VAL A 312 -18.27 1.79 -1.81
C VAL A 312 -17.87 3.23 -1.48
N SER A 313 -18.77 3.97 -0.83
CA SER A 313 -18.51 5.37 -0.44
C SER A 313 -17.31 5.49 0.52
N ARG A 314 -17.25 4.65 1.57
CA ARG A 314 -16.15 4.70 2.55
C ARG A 314 -14.82 4.24 1.96
N VAL A 315 -14.82 3.15 1.19
CA VAL A 315 -13.61 2.66 0.50
C VAL A 315 -13.08 3.70 -0.48
N THR A 316 -13.95 4.31 -1.28
CA THR A 316 -13.57 5.40 -2.20
C THR A 316 -12.90 6.54 -1.46
N LYS A 317 -13.54 7.04 -0.39
CA LYS A 317 -12.97 8.12 0.43
C LYS A 317 -11.61 7.75 1.00
N HIS A 318 -11.48 6.56 1.56
CA HIS A 318 -10.21 6.09 2.12
C HIS A 318 -9.11 6.01 1.04
N LEU A 319 -9.41 5.52 -0.15
CA LEU A 319 -8.43 5.44 -1.24
C LEU A 319 -8.02 6.83 -1.76
N GLU A 320 -8.96 7.77 -1.89
CA GLU A 320 -8.67 9.16 -2.26
C GLU A 320 -7.79 9.88 -1.23
N GLU A 321 -7.88 9.48 0.03
CA GLU A 321 -7.05 9.98 1.13
C GLU A 321 -5.76 9.15 1.33
N TYR A 322 -5.48 8.15 0.48
CA TYR A 322 -4.37 7.19 0.61
C TYR A 322 -4.37 6.42 1.96
N ASN A 323 -5.54 6.26 2.56
CA ASN A 323 -5.75 5.44 3.75
C ASN A 323 -6.06 3.99 3.36
N PHE A 324 -5.04 3.27 2.91
CA PHE A 324 -5.17 1.88 2.45
C PHE A 324 -5.64 0.94 3.56
N GLN A 325 -5.24 1.21 4.81
CA GLN A 325 -5.69 0.41 5.96
C GLN A 325 -7.19 0.52 6.17
N GLY A 326 -7.73 1.73 6.19
CA GLY A 326 -9.16 1.95 6.32
C GLY A 326 -9.95 1.29 5.19
N ALA A 327 -9.50 1.46 3.94
CA ALA A 327 -10.13 0.82 2.79
C ALA A 327 -10.15 -0.71 2.89
N ALA A 328 -9.03 -1.33 3.25
CA ALA A 328 -8.93 -2.78 3.40
C ALA A 328 -9.81 -3.31 4.55
N GLN A 329 -9.89 -2.59 5.68
CA GLN A 329 -10.74 -2.96 6.82
C GLN A 329 -12.23 -2.91 6.45
N GLU A 330 -12.67 -1.88 5.72
CA GLU A 330 -14.06 -1.79 5.24
C GLU A 330 -14.43 -2.96 4.31
N LEU A 331 -13.51 -3.36 3.44
CA LEU A 331 -13.74 -4.51 2.54
C LEU A 331 -13.82 -5.83 3.31
N VAL A 332 -12.97 -6.02 4.32
CA VAL A 332 -13.02 -7.22 5.17
C VAL A 332 -14.31 -7.26 5.96
N GLU A 333 -14.71 -6.16 6.58
CA GLU A 333 -15.97 -6.07 7.35
C GLU A 333 -17.18 -6.39 6.47
N PHE A 334 -17.26 -5.76 5.29
CA PHE A 334 -18.36 -6.00 4.36
C PHE A 334 -18.39 -7.44 3.86
N ALA A 335 -17.28 -7.94 3.32
CA ALA A 335 -17.24 -9.25 2.67
C ALA A 335 -17.40 -10.38 3.68
N TRP A 336 -16.72 -10.29 4.83
CA TRP A 336 -16.76 -11.36 5.84
C TRP A 336 -18.09 -11.35 6.58
N HIS A 337 -18.44 -10.23 7.19
CA HIS A 337 -19.59 -10.20 8.11
C HIS A 337 -20.90 -9.92 7.39
N LYS A 338 -20.98 -8.89 6.53
CA LYS A 338 -22.26 -8.55 5.90
C LYS A 338 -22.65 -9.54 4.79
N LEU A 339 -21.72 -9.80 3.84
CA LEU A 339 -22.00 -10.69 2.72
C LEU A 339 -22.01 -12.16 3.14
N CYS A 340 -20.89 -12.68 3.68
CA CYS A 340 -20.73 -14.12 3.89
C CYS A 340 -21.50 -14.64 5.10
N ASP A 341 -21.41 -13.97 6.27
CA ASP A 341 -22.02 -14.47 7.50
C ASP A 341 -23.54 -14.27 7.53
N HIS A 342 -24.04 -13.23 6.86
CA HIS A 342 -25.45 -12.86 6.89
C HIS A 342 -26.17 -13.02 5.56
N TYR A 343 -25.82 -12.22 4.54
CA TYR A 343 -26.62 -12.16 3.32
C TYR A 343 -26.67 -13.47 2.56
N LEU A 344 -25.50 -14.09 2.30
CA LEU A 344 -25.46 -15.37 1.59
C LEU A 344 -26.29 -16.44 2.32
N GLU A 345 -26.24 -16.47 3.64
CA GLU A 345 -27.05 -17.41 4.42
C GLU A 345 -28.55 -17.12 4.31
N ALA A 346 -28.91 -15.84 4.36
CA ALA A 346 -30.30 -15.40 4.27
C ALA A 346 -30.96 -15.71 2.91
N ILE A 347 -30.17 -15.76 1.82
CA ILE A 347 -30.71 -15.97 0.47
C ILE A 347 -30.55 -17.39 -0.08
N LYS A 348 -29.81 -18.30 0.61
CA LYS A 348 -29.59 -19.67 0.11
C LYS A 348 -30.86 -20.40 -0.33
N TYR A 349 -31.95 -20.27 0.41
CA TYR A 349 -33.20 -20.90 0.07
C TYR A 349 -33.82 -20.33 -1.21
N ARG A 350 -33.68 -19.01 -1.45
CA ARG A 350 -34.13 -18.34 -2.68
C ARG A 350 -33.27 -18.72 -3.87
N LEU A 351 -31.93 -18.78 -3.69
CA LEU A 351 -31.03 -19.24 -4.72
C LEU A 351 -31.35 -20.67 -5.15
N SER A 352 -31.64 -21.56 -4.19
CA SER A 352 -32.06 -22.94 -4.47
C SER A 352 -33.40 -23.02 -5.20
N ALA A 353 -34.28 -22.03 -5.00
CA ALA A 353 -35.54 -21.89 -5.73
C ALA A 353 -35.42 -21.16 -7.08
N ASN A 354 -34.19 -20.84 -7.49
CA ASN A 354 -33.90 -20.10 -8.72
C ASN A 354 -34.52 -18.69 -8.78
N ASP A 355 -34.66 -18.02 -7.63
CA ASP A 355 -35.20 -16.66 -7.53
C ASP A 355 -34.32 -15.68 -8.35
N PRO A 356 -34.87 -15.01 -9.37
CA PRO A 356 -34.10 -14.13 -10.25
C PRO A 356 -33.62 -12.88 -9.53
N ALA A 357 -34.41 -12.31 -8.59
CA ALA A 357 -34.01 -11.13 -7.84
C ALA A 357 -32.81 -11.42 -6.92
N ALA A 358 -32.82 -12.55 -6.21
CA ALA A 358 -31.70 -12.95 -5.37
C ALA A 358 -30.42 -13.17 -6.20
N ARG A 359 -30.51 -13.73 -7.40
CA ARG A 359 -29.37 -13.91 -8.30
C ARG A 359 -28.84 -12.58 -8.84
N GLU A 360 -29.72 -11.66 -9.23
CA GLU A 360 -29.34 -10.34 -9.74
C GLU A 360 -28.59 -9.53 -8.66
N VAL A 361 -29.09 -9.53 -7.42
CA VAL A 361 -28.43 -8.85 -6.32
C VAL A 361 -27.10 -9.52 -5.98
N LEU A 362 -27.06 -10.84 -5.92
CA LEU A 362 -25.79 -11.57 -5.67
C LEU A 362 -24.75 -11.26 -6.76
N TYR A 363 -25.18 -11.21 -8.03
CA TYR A 363 -24.33 -10.85 -9.16
C TYR A 363 -23.72 -9.46 -8.97
N ALA A 364 -24.56 -8.46 -8.70
CA ALA A 364 -24.12 -7.07 -8.54
C ALA A 364 -23.22 -6.87 -7.31
N VAL A 365 -23.59 -7.44 -6.17
CA VAL A 365 -22.86 -7.29 -4.90
C VAL A 365 -21.46 -7.92 -4.99
N LEU A 366 -21.36 -9.13 -5.52
CA LEU A 366 -20.07 -9.81 -5.62
C LEU A 366 -19.18 -9.13 -6.67
N LEU A 367 -19.71 -8.68 -7.80
CA LEU A 367 -18.94 -7.94 -8.82
C LEU A 367 -18.32 -6.67 -8.22
N GLN A 368 -19.12 -5.84 -7.57
CA GLN A 368 -18.63 -4.59 -6.98
C GLN A 368 -17.61 -4.83 -5.85
N LEU A 369 -17.83 -5.87 -5.04
CA LEU A 369 -16.82 -6.29 -4.04
C LEU A 369 -15.50 -6.65 -4.72
N LEU A 370 -15.51 -7.45 -5.79
CA LEU A 370 -14.30 -7.85 -6.51
C LEU A 370 -13.59 -6.66 -7.17
N GLN A 371 -14.34 -5.71 -7.73
CA GLN A 371 -13.78 -4.48 -8.29
C GLN A 371 -12.98 -3.69 -7.25
N MET A 372 -13.53 -3.51 -6.04
CA MET A 372 -12.81 -2.85 -4.94
C MET A 372 -11.66 -3.70 -4.38
N LEU A 373 -11.88 -5.00 -4.21
CA LEU A 373 -10.88 -5.92 -3.67
C LEU A 373 -9.68 -6.10 -4.60
N SER A 374 -9.84 -5.95 -5.91
CA SER A 374 -8.76 -6.09 -6.91
C SER A 374 -7.59 -5.13 -6.67
N VAL A 375 -7.80 -4.01 -6.00
CA VAL A 375 -6.74 -3.07 -5.59
C VAL A 375 -5.73 -3.74 -4.65
N PHE A 376 -6.21 -4.59 -3.74
CA PHE A 376 -5.40 -5.25 -2.71
C PHE A 376 -5.04 -6.69 -3.08
N ALA A 377 -5.99 -7.44 -3.65
CA ALA A 377 -5.88 -8.84 -3.99
C ALA A 377 -6.24 -9.07 -5.48
N PRO A 378 -5.37 -8.63 -6.41
CA PRO A 378 -5.68 -8.64 -7.84
C PRO A 378 -5.83 -10.05 -8.41
N HIS A 379 -5.03 -11.02 -7.98
CA HIS A 379 -5.03 -12.35 -8.62
C HIS A 379 -6.31 -13.14 -8.32
N ILE A 380 -6.76 -13.18 -7.07
CA ILE A 380 -8.01 -13.86 -6.72
C ILE A 380 -9.22 -13.15 -7.33
N SER A 381 -9.22 -11.82 -7.36
CA SER A 381 -10.30 -11.03 -7.95
C SER A 381 -10.41 -11.28 -9.45
N GLU A 382 -9.28 -11.34 -10.15
CA GLU A 382 -9.21 -11.65 -11.58
C GLU A 382 -9.70 -13.06 -11.88
N GLU A 383 -9.27 -14.06 -11.12
CA GLU A 383 -9.66 -15.46 -11.32
C GLU A 383 -11.18 -15.66 -11.14
N ILE A 384 -11.75 -15.05 -10.09
CA ILE A 384 -13.20 -15.10 -9.87
C ILE A 384 -13.94 -14.34 -10.98
N TYR A 385 -13.40 -13.19 -11.43
CA TYR A 385 -13.97 -12.42 -12.52
C TYR A 385 -13.99 -13.22 -13.82
N HIS A 386 -12.91 -13.88 -14.19
CA HIS A 386 -12.83 -14.73 -15.37
C HIS A 386 -13.83 -15.87 -15.33
N THR A 387 -14.01 -16.47 -14.16
CA THR A 387 -14.90 -17.63 -13.98
C THR A 387 -16.39 -17.27 -14.08
N ILE A 388 -16.79 -16.10 -13.54
CA ILE A 388 -18.21 -15.75 -13.36
C ILE A 388 -18.67 -14.64 -14.31
N TYR A 389 -17.82 -13.63 -14.57
CA TYR A 389 -18.23 -12.32 -15.10
C TYR A 389 -17.72 -12.01 -16.51
N ARG A 390 -16.55 -12.49 -16.91
CA ARG A 390 -15.86 -12.07 -18.13
C ARG A 390 -16.78 -12.09 -19.36
N ASP A 391 -17.46 -13.20 -19.60
CA ASP A 391 -18.33 -13.36 -20.78
C ASP A 391 -19.61 -12.52 -20.69
N LYS A 392 -20.02 -12.13 -19.48
CA LYS A 392 -21.23 -11.36 -19.19
C LYS A 392 -20.98 -9.85 -19.22
N GLU A 393 -19.82 -9.42 -18.76
CA GLU A 393 -19.38 -8.01 -18.74
C GLU A 393 -18.65 -7.59 -20.01
N GLY A 394 -18.10 -8.54 -20.77
CA GLY A 394 -17.42 -8.30 -22.06
C GLY A 394 -16.08 -7.58 -21.92
N LEU A 395 -15.45 -7.60 -20.75
CA LEU A 395 -14.13 -7.07 -20.50
C LEU A 395 -13.14 -8.20 -20.23
N ASP A 396 -11.94 -8.12 -20.80
CA ASP A 396 -10.93 -9.17 -20.68
C ASP A 396 -10.33 -9.28 -19.28
N SER A 397 -10.41 -8.24 -18.48
CA SER A 397 -9.88 -8.19 -17.13
C SER A 397 -10.74 -7.30 -16.22
N ILE A 398 -10.84 -7.64 -14.94
CA ILE A 398 -11.50 -6.80 -13.94
C ILE A 398 -10.81 -5.45 -13.79
N THR A 399 -9.51 -5.36 -14.04
CA THR A 399 -8.76 -4.12 -13.97
C THR A 399 -9.14 -3.10 -15.04
N LEU A 400 -9.85 -3.52 -16.10
CA LEU A 400 -10.42 -2.66 -17.13
C LEU A 400 -11.82 -2.16 -16.76
N SER A 401 -12.42 -2.68 -15.70
CA SER A 401 -13.73 -2.25 -15.25
C SER A 401 -13.69 -0.85 -14.63
N ARG A 402 -14.84 -0.16 -14.67
CA ARG A 402 -14.98 1.10 -13.95
C ARG A 402 -15.05 0.86 -12.45
N TRP A 403 -14.65 1.87 -11.68
CA TRP A 403 -14.88 1.87 -10.25
C TRP A 403 -16.37 1.73 -9.94
N PRO A 404 -16.77 0.94 -8.94
CA PRO A 404 -18.18 0.69 -8.67
C PRO A 404 -18.92 1.94 -8.23
N GLU A 405 -20.16 2.07 -8.71
CA GLU A 405 -21.09 3.10 -8.28
C GLU A 405 -22.14 2.51 -7.34
N PRO A 406 -22.59 3.25 -6.32
CA PRO A 406 -23.64 2.76 -5.41
C PRO A 406 -24.93 2.38 -6.16
N VAL A 407 -25.42 1.18 -5.90
CA VAL A 407 -26.68 0.70 -6.45
C VAL A 407 -27.84 1.29 -5.65
N SER A 408 -28.94 1.61 -6.32
CA SER A 408 -30.13 2.15 -5.67
C SER A 408 -30.83 1.11 -4.79
N TYR A 409 -31.36 1.55 -3.66
CA TYR A 409 -32.13 0.74 -2.71
C TYR A 409 -33.20 1.59 -2.02
N SER A 410 -34.15 0.92 -1.34
CA SER A 410 -35.13 1.59 -0.49
C SER A 410 -34.61 1.61 0.96
N GLU A 411 -34.46 2.80 1.54
CA GLU A 411 -34.02 2.93 2.93
C GLU A 411 -35.03 2.33 3.92
N GLN A 412 -36.32 2.44 3.63
CA GLN A 412 -37.35 1.85 4.47
C GLN A 412 -37.27 0.33 4.46
N GLU A 413 -37.17 -0.29 3.28
CA GLU A 413 -37.03 -1.74 3.14
C GLU A 413 -35.67 -2.25 3.71
N ALA A 414 -34.59 -1.48 3.57
CA ALA A 414 -33.31 -1.82 4.13
C ALA A 414 -33.35 -1.92 5.67
N LYS A 415 -34.09 -1.04 6.35
CA LYS A 415 -34.30 -1.13 7.81
C LYS A 415 -35.08 -2.39 8.20
N VAL A 416 -36.06 -2.77 7.42
CA VAL A 416 -36.81 -4.02 7.62
C VAL A 416 -35.89 -5.22 7.39
N GLY A 417 -35.03 -5.16 6.38
CA GLY A 417 -34.02 -6.17 6.12
C GLY A 417 -32.99 -6.31 7.24
N GLU A 418 -32.58 -5.18 7.85
CA GLU A 418 -31.69 -5.18 9.03
C GLU A 418 -32.32 -5.91 10.20
N LEU A 419 -33.59 -5.65 10.49
CA LEU A 419 -34.34 -6.38 11.52
C LEU A 419 -34.38 -7.89 11.22
N ALA A 420 -34.63 -8.28 9.97
CA ALA A 420 -34.65 -9.69 9.58
C ALA A 420 -33.29 -10.34 9.77
N VAL A 421 -32.20 -9.68 9.33
CA VAL A 421 -30.83 -10.19 9.44
C VAL A 421 -30.41 -10.34 10.91
N ALA A 422 -30.69 -9.34 11.75
CA ALA A 422 -30.38 -9.39 13.18
C ALA A 422 -31.14 -10.54 13.89
N THR A 423 -32.44 -10.69 13.57
CA THR A 423 -33.27 -11.77 14.10
C THR A 423 -32.74 -13.15 13.66
N ILE A 424 -32.41 -13.32 12.39
CA ILE A 424 -31.82 -14.55 11.85
C ILE A 424 -30.47 -14.85 12.55
N ALA A 425 -29.62 -13.84 12.73
CA ALA A 425 -28.33 -14.00 13.37
C ALA A 425 -28.47 -14.50 14.80
N GLU A 426 -29.39 -13.94 15.58
CA GLU A 426 -29.62 -14.36 16.96
C GLU A 426 -30.25 -15.75 17.03
N ALA A 427 -31.18 -16.08 16.15
CA ALA A 427 -31.75 -17.43 16.08
C ALA A 427 -30.69 -18.48 15.68
N ARG A 428 -29.73 -18.15 14.83
CA ARG A 428 -28.59 -19.02 14.50
C ARG A 428 -27.66 -19.21 15.70
N ARG A 429 -27.40 -18.17 16.50
CA ARG A 429 -26.69 -18.29 17.77
C ARG A 429 -27.43 -19.21 18.75
N ALA A 430 -28.75 -19.05 18.85
CA ALA A 430 -29.57 -19.93 19.69
C ALA A 430 -29.45 -21.41 19.28
N LYS A 431 -29.51 -21.72 17.97
CA LYS A 431 -29.24 -23.10 17.46
C LYS A 431 -27.86 -23.61 17.86
N HIS A 432 -26.83 -22.79 17.69
CA HIS A 432 -25.45 -23.14 18.02
C HIS A 432 -25.29 -23.46 19.52
N ASP A 433 -25.82 -22.62 20.41
CA ASP A 433 -25.72 -22.78 21.87
C ASP A 433 -26.50 -23.96 22.34
N SER A 434 -27.64 -24.26 21.68
CA SER A 434 -28.44 -25.49 21.92
C SER A 434 -27.86 -26.73 21.22
N ARG A 435 -26.66 -26.62 20.60
CA ARG A 435 -26.00 -27.71 19.87
C ARG A 435 -26.82 -28.27 18.70
N ILE A 436 -27.73 -27.49 18.14
CA ILE A 436 -28.48 -27.82 16.95
C ILE A 436 -27.65 -27.45 15.73
N PRO A 437 -27.35 -28.37 14.80
CA PRO A 437 -26.65 -28.04 13.58
C PRO A 437 -27.36 -26.90 12.81
N LEU A 438 -26.63 -25.88 12.31
CA LEU A 438 -27.22 -24.74 11.62
C LEU A 438 -28.10 -25.14 10.43
N GLY A 439 -27.75 -26.23 9.75
CA GLY A 439 -28.53 -26.80 8.64
C GLY A 439 -29.70 -27.70 9.04
N ALA A 440 -29.88 -28.02 10.32
CA ALA A 440 -31.01 -28.86 10.78
C ALA A 440 -32.33 -28.09 10.66
N ARG A 441 -33.41 -28.83 10.38
CA ARG A 441 -34.78 -28.31 10.46
C ARG A 441 -35.15 -28.15 11.94
N ILE A 442 -36.01 -27.17 12.24
CA ILE A 442 -36.60 -26.90 13.53
C ILE A 442 -38.10 -26.74 13.37
N LYS A 443 -38.87 -27.04 14.40
CA LYS A 443 -40.35 -26.94 14.33
C LYS A 443 -40.81 -25.50 14.24
N ALA A 444 -40.36 -24.65 15.17
CA ALA A 444 -40.82 -23.28 15.19
C ALA A 444 -39.75 -22.28 15.67
N VAL A 445 -39.89 -21.04 15.22
CA VAL A 445 -39.27 -19.86 15.81
C VAL A 445 -40.39 -18.97 16.32
N HIS A 446 -40.38 -18.70 17.61
CA HIS A 446 -41.31 -17.76 18.25
C HIS A 446 -40.62 -16.43 18.41
N LEU A 447 -41.21 -15.38 17.85
CA LEU A 447 -40.74 -14.00 17.90
C LEU A 447 -41.70 -13.14 18.73
N TYR A 448 -41.15 -12.38 19.64
CA TYR A 448 -41.94 -11.57 20.58
C TYR A 448 -41.58 -10.09 20.39
N SER A 449 -42.54 -9.29 20.01
CA SER A 449 -42.42 -7.82 19.92
C SER A 449 -43.78 -7.17 19.67
N SER A 450 -44.20 -6.22 20.48
CA SER A 450 -45.34 -5.35 20.17
C SER A 450 -44.99 -4.31 19.13
N GLU A 451 -43.79 -3.76 19.20
CA GLU A 451 -43.32 -2.66 18.36
C GLU A 451 -43.05 -3.10 16.90
N PHE A 452 -42.38 -4.24 16.71
CA PHE A 452 -41.89 -4.71 15.40
C PHE A 452 -42.72 -5.86 14.81
N ALA A 453 -43.85 -6.26 15.43
CA ALA A 453 -44.66 -7.39 14.98
C ALA A 453 -45.07 -7.29 13.50
N ALA A 454 -45.53 -6.13 13.06
CA ALA A 454 -45.95 -5.91 11.65
C ALA A 454 -44.77 -6.06 10.68
N LEU A 455 -43.60 -5.54 11.02
CA LEU A 455 -42.38 -5.65 10.18
C LEU A 455 -41.85 -7.08 10.16
N LEU A 456 -41.83 -7.77 11.31
CA LEU A 456 -41.46 -9.19 11.38
C LEU A 456 -42.39 -10.08 10.52
N ARG A 457 -43.70 -9.77 10.44
CA ARG A 457 -44.63 -10.49 9.55
C ARG A 457 -44.22 -10.36 8.07
N SER A 458 -43.69 -9.22 7.65
CA SER A 458 -43.29 -9.01 6.25
C SER A 458 -42.03 -9.79 5.85
N VAL A 459 -41.19 -10.19 6.81
CA VAL A 459 -39.92 -10.96 6.60
C VAL A 459 -39.99 -12.40 7.08
N THR A 460 -41.16 -12.89 7.45
CA THR A 460 -41.42 -14.24 7.94
C THR A 460 -40.83 -15.32 7.03
N GLU A 461 -40.99 -15.18 5.71
CA GLU A 461 -40.48 -16.14 4.72
C GLU A 461 -38.94 -16.21 4.70
N ASP A 462 -38.28 -15.06 4.83
CA ASP A 462 -36.82 -15.02 4.88
C ASP A 462 -36.27 -15.67 6.15
N ILE A 463 -36.90 -15.39 7.31
CA ILE A 463 -36.57 -16.02 8.60
C ILE A 463 -36.80 -17.53 8.54
N LYS A 464 -37.99 -17.95 8.08
CA LYS A 464 -38.39 -19.35 7.93
C LYS A 464 -37.45 -20.12 7.01
N GLY A 465 -37.21 -19.58 5.80
CA GLY A 465 -36.37 -20.22 4.80
C GLY A 465 -34.91 -20.37 5.25
N THR A 466 -34.36 -19.33 5.87
CA THR A 466 -32.96 -19.33 6.35
C THR A 466 -32.75 -20.29 7.52
N LEU A 467 -33.67 -20.31 8.47
CA LEU A 467 -33.55 -21.15 9.67
C LEU A 467 -34.02 -22.59 9.44
N ARG A 468 -34.63 -22.86 8.28
CA ARG A 468 -35.30 -24.14 7.97
C ARG A 468 -36.35 -24.50 9.01
N ALA A 469 -37.10 -23.49 9.48
CA ALA A 469 -38.19 -23.69 10.42
C ALA A 469 -39.47 -24.12 9.69
N GLU A 470 -40.27 -24.97 10.32
CA GLU A 470 -41.57 -25.32 9.77
C GLU A 470 -42.56 -24.16 9.94
N GLN A 471 -42.41 -23.41 11.05
CA GLN A 471 -43.25 -22.27 11.38
C GLN A 471 -42.45 -21.09 11.95
N VAL A 472 -42.92 -19.88 11.71
CA VAL A 472 -42.51 -18.67 12.43
C VAL A 472 -43.77 -18.06 13.04
N VAL A 473 -43.79 -17.97 14.36
CA VAL A 473 -44.94 -17.46 15.12
C VAL A 473 -44.58 -16.12 15.75
N ILE A 474 -45.38 -15.09 15.49
CA ILE A 474 -45.15 -13.76 16.01
C ILE A 474 -46.16 -13.45 17.10
N HIS A 475 -45.64 -13.11 18.27
CA HIS A 475 -46.38 -12.74 19.47
C HIS A 475 -46.24 -11.23 19.70
N GLU A 476 -47.34 -10.54 19.94
CA GLU A 476 -47.34 -9.12 20.29
C GLU A 476 -47.15 -8.90 21.81
N GLU A 477 -47.35 -9.95 22.57
CA GLU A 477 -47.15 -9.97 24.03
C GLU A 477 -46.25 -11.12 24.43
N GLY A 478 -45.64 -10.98 25.60
CA GLY A 478 -44.71 -11.98 26.13
C GLY A 478 -43.25 -11.67 25.81
N GLU A 479 -42.36 -12.57 26.24
CA GLU A 479 -40.91 -12.42 26.09
C GLU A 479 -40.29 -13.77 25.72
N GLY A 480 -39.37 -13.76 24.80
CA GLY A 480 -38.57 -14.93 24.41
C GLY A 480 -37.32 -15.09 25.26
N GLU A 481 -36.70 -16.26 25.14
CA GLU A 481 -35.49 -16.63 25.91
C GLU A 481 -34.27 -15.79 25.55
N ARG A 482 -34.24 -15.20 24.37
CA ARG A 482 -33.10 -14.44 23.84
C ARG A 482 -33.56 -13.13 23.23
N VAL A 483 -32.86 -12.07 23.60
CA VAL A 483 -33.08 -10.72 23.05
C VAL A 483 -32.22 -10.53 21.81
N VAL A 484 -32.76 -9.92 20.78
CA VAL A 484 -31.99 -9.50 19.60
C VAL A 484 -31.22 -8.25 19.96
N PRO A 485 -29.86 -8.28 19.99
CA PRO A 485 -29.06 -7.19 20.57
C PRO A 485 -29.27 -5.84 19.88
N GLU A 486 -29.41 -5.83 18.55
CA GLU A 486 -29.59 -4.64 17.74
C GLU A 486 -31.04 -4.10 17.84
N PHE A 487 -31.99 -4.93 18.30
CA PHE A 487 -33.41 -4.61 18.47
C PHE A 487 -33.90 -5.12 19.83
N PRO A 488 -33.60 -4.43 20.93
CA PRO A 488 -33.93 -4.92 22.29
C PRO A 488 -35.42 -5.17 22.56
N SER A 489 -36.31 -4.53 21.78
CA SER A 489 -37.77 -4.80 21.84
C SER A 489 -38.17 -6.09 21.11
N VAL A 490 -37.21 -6.84 20.56
CA VAL A 490 -37.46 -8.14 19.91
C VAL A 490 -36.74 -9.23 20.68
N SER A 491 -37.48 -10.25 21.08
CA SER A 491 -36.89 -11.47 21.64
C SER A 491 -37.40 -12.71 20.90
N LEU A 492 -36.69 -13.83 21.07
CA LEU A 492 -37.03 -15.06 20.38
C LEU A 492 -36.82 -16.32 21.24
N THR A 493 -37.54 -17.38 20.88
CA THR A 493 -37.32 -18.75 21.35
C THR A 493 -37.35 -19.67 20.13
N ILE A 494 -36.45 -20.69 20.10
CA ILE A 494 -36.46 -21.73 19.06
C ILE A 494 -37.05 -23.02 19.61
N GLU A 495 -37.92 -23.66 18.86
CA GLU A 495 -38.45 -25.00 19.15
C GLU A 495 -37.73 -25.99 18.20
N PRO A 496 -36.94 -26.94 18.77
CA PRO A 496 -36.13 -27.89 18.01
C PRO A 496 -36.92 -28.80 17.06
#